data_4b4ce95cf7f50da760ae22601d8fff2a
#
_entry.id   4b4ce95cf7f50da760ae22601d8fff2a
#
_cell.length_a   1.000
_cell.length_b   1.000
_cell.length_c   1.000
_cell.angle_alpha   90.00
_cell.angle_beta   90.00
_cell.angle_gamma   90.00
#
_symmetry.space_group_name_H-M   'P 1'
#
loop_
_entity.id
_entity.type
_entity.pdbx_description
1 polymer ?
#
loop_
_entity_poly.entity_id
_entity_poly.type
_entity_poly.pdbx_seq_one_letter_code
_entity_poly.pdbx_strand_id
1 'polypeptide(L)'
;KVDKTVQLKVKPVELNIKVETPKIVKPKPISLVEAMIMVESRGNDSAIGDRHIIGGEAVGCLQIRPIMLKEINRQLKRNGLEPRFELEDRYSRSKSIEMFNVYVTLLHEGHSDEHIARNWNGGPKGYKRKSTEKYWLKVQREMNKTKENNV
;
A
#
# COMPACT_ATOMS: atom_id res chain seq x y z
N LYS A 1 56.46 12.74 -61.47
CA LYS A 1 55.12 12.82 -60.83
C LYS A 1 55.24 12.13 -59.46
N VAL A 2 55.23 12.94 -58.39
CA VAL A 2 55.32 12.43 -57.00
C VAL A 2 53.90 12.26 -56.53
N ASP A 3 53.54 11.01 -56.25
CA ASP A 3 52.27 10.69 -55.68
C ASP A 3 52.31 10.99 -54.17
N LYS A 4 51.54 12.00 -53.75
CA LYS A 4 51.42 12.38 -52.32
C LYS A 4 50.30 11.56 -51.73
N THR A 5 50.66 10.40 -51.17
CA THR A 5 49.71 9.61 -50.36
C THR A 5 49.45 10.37 -49.04
N VAL A 6 48.27 10.95 -48.92
CA VAL A 6 47.84 11.60 -47.66
C VAL A 6 47.47 10.51 -46.68
N GLN A 7 48.34 10.25 -45.69
CA GLN A 7 47.99 9.38 -44.56
C GLN A 7 47.10 10.17 -43.60
N LEU A 8 45.81 9.83 -43.58
CA LEU A 8 44.89 10.29 -42.55
C LEU A 8 45.26 9.64 -41.21
N LYS A 9 45.87 10.39 -40.32
CA LYS A 9 46.03 9.98 -38.90
C LYS A 9 44.67 9.98 -38.25
N VAL A 10 44.03 8.81 -38.15
CA VAL A 10 42.85 8.62 -37.33
C VAL A 10 43.31 8.60 -35.89
N LYS A 11 42.89 9.60 -35.08
CA LYS A 11 43.11 9.57 -33.62
C LYS A 11 42.21 8.49 -33.02
N PRO A 12 42.73 7.61 -32.15
CA PRO A 12 41.85 6.66 -31.43
C PRO A 12 40.86 7.45 -30.58
N VAL A 13 39.59 7.17 -30.80
CA VAL A 13 38.49 7.67 -29.92
C VAL A 13 38.53 6.81 -28.67
N GLU A 14 39.02 7.39 -27.56
CA GLU A 14 38.86 6.76 -26.26
C GLU A 14 37.38 6.81 -25.88
N LEU A 15 36.68 5.67 -26.01
CA LEU A 15 35.35 5.48 -25.46
C LEU A 15 35.48 5.40 -23.94
N ASN A 16 35.19 6.49 -23.25
CA ASN A 16 35.05 6.52 -21.81
C ASN A 16 33.71 5.89 -21.45
N ILE A 17 33.62 4.57 -21.46
CA ILE A 17 32.48 3.84 -20.97
C ILE A 17 32.57 3.88 -19.44
N LYS A 18 31.88 4.82 -18.81
CA LYS A 18 31.60 4.75 -17.37
C LYS A 18 30.69 3.51 -17.15
N VAL A 19 31.30 2.42 -16.75
CA VAL A 19 30.55 1.28 -16.22
C VAL A 19 30.00 1.73 -14.87
N GLU A 20 28.74 2.20 -14.86
CA GLU A 20 28.04 2.42 -13.60
C GLU A 20 27.83 1.06 -12.94
N THR A 21 28.51 0.84 -11.81
CA THR A 21 28.23 -0.33 -10.97
C THR A 21 26.76 -0.29 -10.58
N PRO A 22 26.01 -1.40 -10.76
CA PRO A 22 24.60 -1.42 -10.37
C PRO A 22 24.50 -1.06 -8.89
N LYS A 23 23.77 0.02 -8.60
CA LYS A 23 23.43 0.37 -7.21
C LYS A 23 22.63 -0.81 -6.63
N ILE A 24 23.18 -1.48 -5.63
CA ILE A 24 22.45 -2.47 -4.84
C ILE A 24 21.35 -1.69 -4.13
N VAL A 25 20.15 -1.71 -4.71
CA VAL A 25 18.95 -1.13 -4.06
C VAL A 25 18.58 -2.09 -2.95
N LYS A 26 18.74 -1.66 -1.69
CA LYS A 26 18.26 -2.43 -0.54
C LYS A 26 16.75 -2.66 -0.69
N PRO A 27 16.24 -3.90 -0.45
CA PRO A 27 14.82 -4.17 -0.53
C PRO A 27 14.05 -3.22 0.38
N LYS A 28 13.02 -2.56 -0.17
CA LYS A 28 12.18 -1.65 0.60
C LYS A 28 11.25 -2.48 1.52
N PRO A 29 11.14 -2.13 2.81
CA PRO A 29 10.20 -2.81 3.70
C PRO A 29 8.75 -2.60 3.21
N ILE A 30 7.90 -3.61 3.43
CA ILE A 30 6.48 -3.56 3.12
C ILE A 30 5.79 -2.66 4.15
N SER A 31 5.00 -1.70 3.70
CA SER A 31 4.25 -0.81 4.57
C SER A 31 3.07 -1.53 5.25
N LEU A 32 2.56 -0.94 6.33
CA LEU A 32 1.39 -1.48 7.05
C LEU A 32 0.20 -1.69 6.11
N VAL A 33 -0.17 -0.70 5.30
CA VAL A 33 -1.33 -0.79 4.41
C VAL A 33 -1.14 -1.88 3.34
N GLU A 34 0.06 -2.03 2.80
CA GLU A 34 0.37 -3.09 1.84
C GLU A 34 0.25 -4.48 2.47
N ALA A 35 0.76 -4.64 3.70
CA ALA A 35 0.64 -5.89 4.45
C ALA A 35 -0.83 -6.22 4.75
N MET A 36 -1.63 -5.22 5.14
CA MET A 36 -3.06 -5.39 5.38
C MET A 36 -3.81 -5.79 4.10
N ILE A 37 -3.51 -5.19 2.96
CA ILE A 37 -4.07 -5.58 1.67
C ILE A 37 -3.82 -7.06 1.37
N MET A 38 -2.61 -7.55 1.65
CA MET A 38 -2.28 -8.97 1.44
C MET A 38 -3.06 -9.89 2.37
N VAL A 39 -3.25 -9.50 3.63
CA VAL A 39 -4.00 -10.29 4.61
C VAL A 39 -5.50 -10.29 4.30
N GLU A 40 -6.06 -9.14 3.93
CA GLU A 40 -7.50 -8.97 3.70
C GLU A 40 -7.99 -9.63 2.41
N SER A 41 -7.25 -9.49 1.32
CA SER A 41 -7.74 -9.89 -0.01
C SER A 41 -6.70 -10.53 -0.92
N ARG A 42 -5.46 -10.69 -0.46
CA ARG A 42 -4.31 -11.04 -1.31
C ARG A 42 -4.13 -10.09 -2.50
N GLY A 43 -4.50 -8.83 -2.32
CA GLY A 43 -4.40 -7.81 -3.36
C GLY A 43 -5.54 -7.81 -4.38
N ASN A 44 -6.66 -8.47 -4.10
CA ASN A 44 -7.81 -8.49 -5.00
C ASN A 44 -8.74 -7.29 -4.76
N ASP A 45 -8.77 -6.35 -5.70
CA ASP A 45 -9.60 -5.15 -5.62
C ASP A 45 -11.11 -5.43 -5.75
N SER A 46 -11.49 -6.59 -6.26
CA SER A 46 -12.87 -7.04 -6.44
C SER A 46 -13.33 -8.04 -5.38
N ALA A 47 -12.53 -8.28 -4.34
CA ALA A 47 -12.88 -9.22 -3.29
C ALA A 47 -14.15 -8.80 -2.54
N ILE A 48 -15.05 -9.75 -2.31
CA ILE A 48 -16.26 -9.54 -1.51
C ILE A 48 -16.29 -10.61 -0.41
N GLY A 49 -16.13 -10.15 0.83
CA GLY A 49 -16.24 -10.96 2.03
C GLY A 49 -17.54 -10.73 2.77
N ASP A 50 -17.78 -11.53 3.82
CA ASP A 50 -18.97 -11.41 4.68
C ASP A 50 -20.30 -11.40 3.93
N ARG A 51 -20.41 -12.18 2.87
CA ARG A 51 -21.62 -12.25 2.00
C ARG A 51 -22.89 -12.65 2.73
N HIS A 52 -22.76 -13.23 3.91
CA HIS A 52 -23.89 -13.57 4.79
C HIS A 52 -24.49 -12.34 5.50
N ILE A 53 -23.80 -11.20 5.48
CA ILE A 53 -24.27 -9.94 6.07
C ILE A 53 -24.83 -9.08 4.93
N ILE A 54 -26.12 -9.22 4.65
CA ILE A 54 -26.80 -8.47 3.59
C ILE A 54 -26.65 -6.96 3.85
N GLY A 55 -26.11 -6.22 2.88
CA GLY A 55 -25.84 -4.80 2.99
C GLY A 55 -24.67 -4.42 3.91
N GLY A 56 -23.94 -5.43 4.39
CA GLY A 56 -22.77 -5.24 5.27
C GLY A 56 -21.49 -5.89 4.75
N GLU A 57 -21.48 -6.28 3.48
CA GLU A 57 -20.36 -6.98 2.85
C GLU A 57 -19.08 -6.15 2.91
N ALA A 58 -17.98 -6.84 3.23
CA ALA A 58 -16.64 -6.29 3.14
C ALA A 58 -16.16 -6.33 1.68
N VAL A 59 -15.71 -5.21 1.15
CA VAL A 59 -15.41 -5.07 -0.28
C VAL A 59 -14.01 -4.52 -0.53
N GLY A 60 -13.39 -5.02 -1.57
CA GLY A 60 -12.17 -4.51 -2.14
C GLY A 60 -10.89 -4.99 -1.45
N CYS A 61 -9.77 -4.40 -1.83
CA CYS A 61 -8.45 -4.86 -1.36
C CYS A 61 -8.27 -4.75 0.17
N LEU A 62 -8.94 -3.83 0.83
CA LEU A 62 -8.90 -3.63 2.29
C LEU A 62 -10.15 -4.14 3.01
N GLN A 63 -11.05 -4.82 2.31
CA GLN A 63 -12.27 -5.41 2.89
C GLN A 63 -13.06 -4.40 3.73
N ILE A 64 -13.33 -3.23 3.14
CA ILE A 64 -14.03 -2.12 3.81
C ILE A 64 -15.52 -2.42 3.87
N ARG A 65 -16.07 -2.43 5.08
CA ARG A 65 -17.51 -2.54 5.29
C ARG A 65 -18.21 -1.18 5.18
N PRO A 66 -19.51 -1.14 4.84
CA PRO A 66 -20.26 0.11 4.77
C PRO A 66 -20.22 0.93 6.07
N ILE A 67 -20.22 0.28 7.23
CA ILE A 67 -20.11 0.95 8.52
C ILE A 67 -18.77 1.69 8.70
N MET A 68 -17.67 1.11 8.22
CA MET A 68 -16.35 1.75 8.24
C MET A 68 -16.32 2.98 7.33
N LEU A 69 -16.83 2.85 6.11
CA LEU A 69 -16.93 3.97 5.15
C LEU A 69 -17.76 5.11 5.72
N LYS A 70 -18.89 4.80 6.33
CA LYS A 70 -19.75 5.79 7.00
C LYS A 70 -19.01 6.50 8.14
N GLU A 71 -18.24 5.78 8.92
CA GLU A 71 -17.43 6.36 10.00
C GLU A 71 -16.33 7.28 9.46
N ILE A 72 -15.63 6.87 8.41
CA ILE A 72 -14.60 7.69 7.75
C ILE A 72 -15.21 9.01 7.24
N ASN A 73 -16.34 8.96 6.55
CA ASN A 73 -17.06 10.16 6.09
C ASN A 73 -17.53 11.03 7.26
N ARG A 74 -17.99 10.40 8.35
CA ARG A 74 -18.38 11.13 9.58
C ARG A 74 -17.20 11.87 10.19
N GLN A 75 -16.02 11.25 10.22
CA GLN A 75 -14.81 11.90 10.74
C GLN A 75 -14.34 13.06 9.84
N LEU A 76 -14.43 12.90 8.53
CA LEU A 76 -14.17 14.01 7.62
C LEU A 76 -15.06 15.21 7.96
N LYS A 77 -16.36 15.00 8.07
CA LYS A 77 -17.33 16.06 8.41
C LYS A 77 -17.02 16.71 9.76
N ARG A 78 -16.69 15.92 10.80
CA ARG A 78 -16.31 16.42 12.13
C ARG A 78 -15.08 17.31 12.11
N ASN A 79 -14.18 17.09 11.16
CA ASN A 79 -12.95 17.87 10.98
C ASN A 79 -13.12 19.02 9.95
N GLY A 80 -14.35 19.38 9.58
CA GLY A 80 -14.63 20.46 8.65
C GLY A 80 -14.32 20.14 7.20
N LEU A 81 -14.19 18.85 6.87
CA LEU A 81 -13.94 18.36 5.52
C LEU A 81 -15.21 17.76 4.92
N GLU A 82 -15.32 17.78 3.58
CA GLU A 82 -16.46 17.16 2.91
C GLU A 82 -16.36 15.62 2.95
N PRO A 83 -17.46 14.93 3.30
CA PRO A 83 -17.57 13.48 3.08
C PRO A 83 -17.45 13.19 1.58
N ARG A 84 -16.53 12.31 1.19
CA ARG A 84 -16.16 12.15 -0.23
C ARG A 84 -16.12 10.73 -0.75
N PHE A 85 -16.40 9.73 0.11
CA PHE A 85 -16.32 8.34 -0.28
C PHE A 85 -17.70 7.73 -0.49
N GLU A 86 -17.85 7.02 -1.61
CA GLU A 86 -19.02 6.25 -2.00
C GLU A 86 -18.76 4.75 -1.82
N LEU A 87 -19.82 3.93 -1.78
CA LEU A 87 -19.68 2.47 -1.63
C LEU A 87 -18.87 1.83 -2.75
N GLU A 88 -18.99 2.33 -3.98
CA GLU A 88 -18.27 1.87 -5.16
C GLU A 88 -16.77 2.14 -5.08
N ASP A 89 -16.35 3.16 -4.34
CA ASP A 89 -14.93 3.51 -4.16
C ASP A 89 -14.12 2.38 -3.50
N ARG A 90 -14.80 1.47 -2.78
CA ARG A 90 -14.18 0.30 -2.16
C ARG A 90 -13.56 -0.68 -3.16
N TYR A 91 -14.00 -0.66 -4.42
CA TYR A 91 -13.44 -1.44 -5.52
C TYR A 91 -12.19 -0.79 -6.13
N SER A 92 -11.90 0.45 -5.80
CA SER A 92 -10.70 1.16 -6.24
C SER A 92 -9.60 1.04 -5.20
N ARG A 93 -8.45 0.50 -5.60
CA ARG A 93 -7.28 0.38 -4.72
C ARG A 93 -6.83 1.73 -4.19
N SER A 94 -6.71 2.72 -5.05
CA SER A 94 -6.27 4.06 -4.66
C SER A 94 -7.25 4.72 -3.69
N LYS A 95 -8.55 4.58 -3.90
CA LYS A 95 -9.59 5.09 -3.00
C LYS A 95 -9.61 4.34 -1.67
N SER A 96 -9.44 3.03 -1.67
CA SER A 96 -9.34 2.22 -0.46
C SER A 96 -8.14 2.62 0.40
N ILE A 97 -6.98 2.86 -0.22
CA ILE A 97 -5.78 3.35 0.48
C ILE A 97 -6.01 4.77 1.01
N GLU A 98 -6.68 5.63 0.25
CA GLU A 98 -7.05 6.98 0.69
C GLU A 98 -7.97 6.93 1.92
N MET A 99 -9.00 6.07 1.92
CA MET A 99 -9.85 5.83 3.08
C MET A 99 -9.05 5.37 4.31
N PHE A 100 -8.12 4.45 4.12
CA PHE A 100 -7.24 4.00 5.19
C PHE A 100 -6.38 5.14 5.75
N ASN A 101 -5.79 5.97 4.89
CA ASN A 101 -4.99 7.11 5.32
C ASN A 101 -5.81 8.14 6.10
N VAL A 102 -7.05 8.41 5.68
CA VAL A 102 -7.99 9.28 6.42
C VAL A 102 -8.30 8.68 7.80
N TYR A 103 -8.57 7.38 7.85
CA TYR A 103 -8.83 6.66 9.10
C TYR A 103 -7.66 6.77 10.08
N VAL A 104 -6.43 6.53 9.60
CA VAL A 104 -5.23 6.65 10.42
C VAL A 104 -5.04 8.08 10.92
N THR A 105 -5.11 9.05 10.01
CA THR A 105 -4.85 10.46 10.33
C THR A 105 -5.87 11.04 11.31
N LEU A 106 -7.15 10.75 11.13
CA LEU A 106 -8.21 11.36 11.93
C LEU A 106 -8.56 10.59 13.21
N LEU A 107 -8.30 9.30 13.28
CA LEU A 107 -8.67 8.45 14.42
C LEU A 107 -7.50 7.84 15.18
N HIS A 108 -6.35 7.69 14.54
CA HIS A 108 -5.25 6.89 15.08
C HIS A 108 -3.89 7.56 15.00
N GLU A 109 -3.86 8.88 14.90
CA GLU A 109 -2.60 9.62 14.89
C GLU A 109 -1.76 9.27 16.12
N GLY A 110 -0.50 8.87 15.87
CA GLY A 110 0.45 8.48 16.92
C GLY A 110 0.26 7.08 17.51
N HIS A 111 -0.75 6.32 17.07
CA HIS A 111 -0.91 4.93 17.47
C HIS A 111 0.06 4.01 16.74
N SER A 112 0.39 2.86 17.37
CA SER A 112 1.24 1.83 16.76
C SER A 112 0.55 1.12 15.59
N ASP A 113 1.33 0.50 14.72
CA ASP A 113 0.82 -0.33 13.61
C ASP A 113 -0.09 -1.45 14.12
N GLU A 114 0.27 -2.09 15.25
CA GLU A 114 -0.57 -3.11 15.88
C GLU A 114 -1.93 -2.55 16.28
N HIS A 115 -1.97 -1.40 16.94
CA HIS A 115 -3.21 -0.76 17.37
C HIS A 115 -4.10 -0.44 16.18
N ILE A 116 -3.54 0.15 15.13
CA ILE A 116 -4.24 0.51 13.89
C ILE A 116 -4.82 -0.74 13.22
N ALA A 117 -4.00 -1.76 13.00
CA ALA A 117 -4.41 -3.00 12.34
C ALA A 117 -5.50 -3.74 13.13
N ARG A 118 -5.34 -3.84 14.44
CA ARG A 118 -6.31 -4.54 15.29
C ARG A 118 -7.64 -3.80 15.39
N ASN A 119 -7.64 -2.47 15.41
CA ASN A 119 -8.87 -1.68 15.36
C ASN A 119 -9.54 -1.73 13.99
N TRP A 120 -8.76 -1.77 12.91
CA TRP A 120 -9.32 -1.97 11.57
C TRP A 120 -10.11 -3.28 11.48
N ASN A 121 -9.53 -4.37 11.99
CA ASN A 121 -10.14 -5.70 11.97
C ASN A 121 -11.31 -5.85 12.96
N GLY A 122 -11.17 -5.34 14.18
CA GLY A 122 -12.08 -5.59 15.30
C GLY A 122 -12.94 -4.42 15.74
N GLY A 123 -12.89 -3.28 15.03
CA GLY A 123 -13.63 -2.07 15.39
C GLY A 123 -12.95 -1.22 16.46
N PRO A 124 -13.63 -0.19 17.02
CA PRO A 124 -13.02 0.85 17.86
C PRO A 124 -12.25 0.37 19.08
N LYS A 125 -12.57 -0.82 19.57
CA LYS A 125 -11.86 -1.47 20.70
C LYS A 125 -11.16 -2.76 20.28
N GLY A 126 -10.90 -2.91 18.98
CA GLY A 126 -10.28 -4.12 18.41
C GLY A 126 -8.93 -4.45 19.04
N TYR A 127 -8.12 -3.44 19.34
CA TYR A 127 -6.82 -3.62 19.99
C TYR A 127 -6.88 -4.29 21.38
N LYS A 128 -8.04 -4.28 22.03
CA LYS A 128 -8.28 -4.96 23.32
C LYS A 128 -8.80 -6.38 23.17
N ARG A 129 -9.24 -6.77 21.97
CA ARG A 129 -9.86 -8.07 21.72
C ARG A 129 -8.82 -9.13 21.41
N LYS A 130 -8.84 -10.23 22.13
CA LYS A 130 -7.97 -11.38 21.87
C LYS A 130 -8.14 -11.92 20.45
N SER A 131 -9.35 -11.85 19.89
CA SER A 131 -9.66 -12.34 18.53
C SER A 131 -8.87 -11.61 17.43
N THR A 132 -8.43 -10.36 17.66
CA THR A 132 -7.66 -9.58 16.67
C THR A 132 -6.14 -9.85 16.72
N GLU A 133 -5.66 -10.59 17.71
CA GLU A 133 -4.23 -10.93 17.83
C GLU A 133 -3.77 -11.80 16.66
N LYS A 134 -4.58 -12.76 16.24
CA LYS A 134 -4.29 -13.60 15.07
C LYS A 134 -4.20 -12.80 13.78
N TYR A 135 -5.07 -11.79 13.62
CA TYR A 135 -5.02 -10.89 12.49
C TYR A 135 -3.70 -10.10 12.48
N TRP A 136 -3.33 -9.52 13.63
CA TRP A 136 -2.07 -8.79 13.75
C TRP A 136 -0.85 -9.65 13.42
N LEU A 137 -0.80 -10.89 13.89
CA LEU A 137 0.29 -11.81 13.58
C LEU A 137 0.43 -12.06 12.08
N LYS A 138 -0.71 -12.15 11.35
CA LYS A 138 -0.69 -12.29 9.89
C LYS A 138 -0.15 -11.01 9.21
N VAL A 139 -0.59 -9.85 9.65
CA VAL A 139 -0.11 -8.55 9.14
C VAL A 139 1.38 -8.39 9.38
N GLN A 140 1.84 -8.67 10.60
CA GLN A 140 3.25 -8.58 10.98
C GLN A 140 4.12 -9.52 10.12
N ARG A 141 3.63 -10.72 9.83
CA ARG A 141 4.31 -11.68 8.97
C ARG A 141 4.45 -11.16 7.54
N GLU A 142 3.43 -10.51 7.00
CA GLU A 142 3.52 -9.86 5.69
C GLU A 142 4.48 -8.65 5.71
N MET A 143 4.49 -7.84 6.77
CA MET A 143 5.42 -6.72 6.90
C MET A 143 6.88 -7.15 6.94
N ASN A 144 7.16 -8.35 7.48
CA ASN A 144 8.52 -8.90 7.57
C ASN A 144 9.02 -9.47 6.24
N LYS A 145 8.17 -9.59 5.23
CA LYS A 145 8.59 -9.94 3.86
C LYS A 145 9.25 -8.71 3.23
N THR A 146 10.29 -8.95 2.44
CA THR A 146 10.89 -7.90 1.62
C THR A 146 10.23 -7.90 0.25
N LYS A 147 9.95 -6.70 -0.31
CA LYS A 147 9.59 -6.59 -1.73
C LYS A 147 10.80 -7.07 -2.54
N GLU A 148 10.66 -8.17 -3.24
CA GLU A 148 11.56 -8.50 -4.33
C GLU A 148 11.39 -7.41 -5.39
N ASN A 149 12.50 -6.73 -5.72
CA ASN A 149 12.51 -5.83 -6.86
C ASN A 149 12.35 -6.70 -8.10
N ASN A 150 11.14 -6.78 -8.64
CA ASN A 150 10.92 -7.27 -9.99
C ASN A 150 11.61 -6.28 -10.95
N VAL A 151 12.78 -6.67 -11.39
CA VAL A 151 13.53 -6.01 -12.46
C VAL A 151 12.84 -6.33 -13.79
#